data_d40439f464075d01aec9d1395e271d0b
#
_entry.id   d40439f464075d01aec9d1395e271d0b
#
_cell.length_a   1.000
_cell.length_b   1.000
_cell.length_c   1.000
_cell.angle_alpha   90.00
_cell.angle_beta   90.00
_cell.angle_gamma   90.00
#
_symmetry.space_group_name_H-M   'P 1'
#
loop_
_entity.id
_entity.type
_entity.pdbx_description
1 polymer ?
#
loop_
_entity_poly.entity_id
_entity_poly.type
_entity_poly.pdbx_seq_one_letter_code
_entity_poly.pdbx_strand_id
1 'polypeptide(L)'
;MSDMVTGLGITGGEDIDNAECVLVVGRNPYDADPIQWMALRRAEKRGANIIVIDPRRTPAVDHASLWLRPKPGTDAALAMAMMHVLIEEERYDHAFVERWTHGFSELAERVKSYPPAAVSYTHLTLPTILRV
;
A
#
# COMPACT_ATOMS: atom_id res chain seq x y z
N MET A 1 -23.05 -4.40 10.40
CA MET A 1 -23.18 -5.83 10.76
C MET A 1 -21.82 -6.54 10.94
N SER A 2 -20.78 -6.20 10.18
CA SER A 2 -19.44 -6.79 10.36
C SER A 2 -18.82 -6.46 11.71
N ASP A 3 -19.02 -5.25 12.22
CA ASP A 3 -18.43 -4.79 13.49
C ASP A 3 -18.94 -5.58 14.71
N MET A 4 -20.19 -6.05 14.65
CA MET A 4 -20.77 -6.91 15.72
C MET A 4 -20.17 -8.33 15.70
N VAL A 5 -19.70 -8.80 14.56
CA VAL A 5 -19.12 -10.15 14.42
C VAL A 5 -17.62 -10.14 14.72
N THR A 6 -16.92 -9.08 14.37
CA THR A 6 -15.46 -8.96 14.55
C THR A 6 -15.05 -8.24 15.82
N GLY A 7 -15.97 -7.54 16.49
CA GLY A 7 -15.68 -6.75 17.69
C GLY A 7 -14.82 -5.51 17.44
N LEU A 8 -14.65 -5.10 16.18
CA LEU A 8 -13.76 -3.97 15.83
C LEU A 8 -14.40 -2.59 16.03
N GLY A 9 -15.72 -2.53 16.29
CA GLY A 9 -16.42 -1.24 16.41
C GLY A 9 -16.48 -0.45 15.10
N ILE A 10 -16.94 0.79 15.17
CA ILE A 10 -16.98 1.69 14.01
C ILE A 10 -15.56 2.20 13.79
N THR A 11 -14.94 1.80 12.69
CA THR A 11 -13.65 2.37 12.26
C THR A 11 -13.88 3.76 11.69
N GLY A 12 -13.08 4.74 12.12
CA GLY A 12 -13.02 6.05 11.49
C GLY A 12 -12.56 5.98 10.03
N GLY A 13 -12.75 7.05 9.29
CA GLY A 13 -12.15 7.19 7.95
C GLY A 13 -10.61 7.23 8.02
N GLU A 14 -9.98 7.17 6.85
CA GLU A 14 -8.52 7.26 6.73
C GLU A 14 -8.02 8.62 7.25
N ASP A 15 -7.03 8.61 8.11
CA ASP A 15 -6.39 9.81 8.66
C ASP A 15 -5.27 10.32 7.74
N ILE A 16 -5.65 10.69 6.52
CA ILE A 16 -4.72 11.18 5.50
C ILE A 16 -4.08 12.50 5.93
N ASP A 17 -4.81 13.31 6.67
CA ASP A 17 -4.33 14.64 7.07
C ASP A 17 -3.17 14.59 8.07
N ASN A 18 -2.98 13.51 8.82
CA ASN A 18 -1.86 13.33 9.75
C ASN A 18 -0.81 12.31 9.26
N ALA A 19 -1.05 11.66 8.11
CA ALA A 19 -0.14 10.66 7.57
C ALA A 19 1.15 11.29 7.02
N GLU A 20 2.29 10.67 7.30
CA GLU A 20 3.60 10.99 6.71
C GLU A 20 3.84 10.23 5.39
N CYS A 21 3.11 9.13 5.20
CA CYS A 21 3.12 8.33 3.99
C CYS A 21 1.71 7.86 3.65
N VAL A 22 1.28 8.04 2.40
CA VAL A 22 -0.03 7.60 1.90
C VAL A 22 0.16 6.66 0.74
N LEU A 23 -0.38 5.44 0.88
CA LEU A 23 -0.37 4.43 -0.17
C LEU A 23 -1.74 4.40 -0.87
N VAL A 24 -1.77 4.74 -2.15
CA VAL A 24 -2.97 4.73 -2.99
C VAL A 24 -2.91 3.52 -3.92
N VAL A 25 -3.77 2.53 -3.69
CA VAL A 25 -3.74 1.26 -4.44
C VAL A 25 -5.01 1.10 -5.25
N GLY A 26 -4.88 1.03 -6.58
CA GLY A 26 -5.99 0.77 -7.50
C GLY A 26 -7.16 1.76 -7.37
N ARG A 27 -6.89 2.98 -6.92
CA ARG A 27 -7.93 3.99 -6.67
C ARG A 27 -7.58 5.31 -7.35
N ASN A 28 -8.60 5.94 -7.91
CA ASN A 28 -8.50 7.29 -8.44
C ASN A 28 -9.37 8.25 -7.60
N PRO A 29 -8.85 8.83 -6.52
CA PRO A 29 -9.62 9.71 -5.66
C PRO A 29 -10.03 11.01 -6.36
N TYR A 30 -9.32 11.44 -7.40
CA TYR A 30 -9.67 12.63 -8.18
C TYR A 30 -11.10 12.53 -8.76
N ASP A 31 -11.46 11.39 -9.34
CA ASP A 31 -12.78 11.19 -9.94
C ASP A 31 -13.81 10.61 -8.96
N ALA A 32 -13.36 9.75 -8.02
CA ALA A 32 -14.27 8.95 -7.20
C ALA A 32 -14.57 9.58 -5.84
N ASP A 33 -13.67 10.42 -5.30
CA ASP A 33 -13.80 10.96 -3.95
C ASP A 33 -13.06 12.29 -3.80
N PRO A 34 -13.72 13.41 -4.15
CA PRO A 34 -13.09 14.73 -4.05
C PRO A 34 -12.59 15.12 -2.65
N ILE A 35 -13.21 14.58 -1.59
CA ILE A 35 -12.81 14.87 -0.21
C ILE A 35 -11.46 14.20 0.08
N GLN A 36 -11.32 12.93 -0.26
CA GLN A 36 -10.03 12.24 -0.13
C GLN A 36 -8.97 12.84 -1.06
N TRP A 37 -9.36 13.28 -2.26
CA TRP A 37 -8.44 13.98 -3.14
C TRP A 37 -7.88 15.25 -2.50
N MET A 38 -8.74 16.06 -1.88
CA MET A 38 -8.29 17.26 -1.17
C MET A 38 -7.40 16.93 0.03
N ALA A 39 -7.71 15.87 0.78
CA ALA A 39 -6.87 15.41 1.88
C ALA A 39 -5.49 14.96 1.39
N LEU A 40 -5.42 14.19 0.29
CA LEU A 40 -4.18 13.77 -0.34
C LEU A 40 -3.32 14.97 -0.77
N ARG A 41 -3.94 15.98 -1.38
CA ARG A 41 -3.27 17.23 -1.77
C ARG A 41 -2.74 18.04 -0.58
N ARG A 42 -3.46 18.02 0.55
CA ARG A 42 -2.96 18.63 1.79
C ARG A 42 -1.77 17.85 2.37
N ALA A 43 -1.85 16.53 2.37
CA ALA A 43 -0.76 15.66 2.82
C ALA A 43 0.52 15.90 2.00
N GLU A 44 0.42 15.93 0.67
CA GLU A 44 1.54 16.25 -0.22
C GLU A 44 2.18 17.62 0.10
N LYS A 45 1.36 18.67 0.28
CA LYS A 45 1.85 20.00 0.63
C LYS A 45 2.58 20.06 1.98
N ARG A 46 2.28 19.15 2.91
CA ARG A 46 3.00 18.99 4.17
C ARG A 46 4.30 18.21 4.02
N GLY A 47 4.57 17.63 2.86
CA GLY A 47 5.76 16.81 2.59
C GLY A 47 5.55 15.32 2.83
N ALA A 48 4.31 14.85 2.96
CA ALA A 48 4.03 13.42 3.05
C ALA A 48 4.41 12.71 1.74
N ASN A 49 4.94 11.50 1.87
CA ASN A 49 5.24 10.65 0.72
C ASN A 49 3.96 10.05 0.16
N ILE A 50 3.68 10.29 -1.12
CA ILE A 50 2.55 9.69 -1.82
C ILE A 50 3.08 8.58 -2.71
N ILE A 51 2.65 7.34 -2.44
CA ILE A 51 2.99 6.18 -3.25
C ILE A 51 1.73 5.72 -3.97
N VAL A 52 1.77 5.67 -5.29
CA VAL A 52 0.63 5.22 -6.10
C VAL A 52 0.95 3.88 -6.73
N ILE A 53 0.05 2.92 -6.55
CA ILE A 53 0.08 1.59 -7.20
C ILE A 53 -1.13 1.52 -8.11
N ASP A 54 -0.94 1.73 -9.40
CA ASP A 54 -2.02 1.67 -10.41
C ASP A 54 -1.40 1.36 -11.79
N PRO A 55 -1.98 0.43 -12.56
CA PRO A 55 -1.55 0.17 -13.93
C PRO A 55 -1.77 1.37 -14.87
N ARG A 56 -2.70 2.26 -14.53
CA ARG A 56 -3.04 3.46 -15.30
C ARG A 56 -2.40 4.69 -14.68
N ARG A 57 -2.05 5.65 -15.52
CA ARG A 57 -1.64 6.97 -15.04
C ARG A 57 -2.89 7.78 -14.66
N THR A 58 -3.23 7.75 -13.38
CA THR A 58 -4.29 8.59 -12.80
C THR A 58 -3.73 9.96 -12.39
N PRO A 59 -4.57 10.98 -12.16
CA PRO A 59 -4.09 12.28 -11.66
C PRO A 59 -3.28 12.18 -10.36
N ALA A 60 -3.53 11.18 -9.51
CA ALA A 60 -2.75 10.95 -8.31
C ALA A 60 -1.26 10.66 -8.59
N VAL A 61 -0.95 10.08 -9.74
CA VAL A 61 0.45 9.80 -10.16
C VAL A 61 1.26 11.08 -10.34
N ASP A 62 0.64 12.17 -10.80
CA ASP A 62 1.33 13.44 -10.99
C ASP A 62 1.74 14.11 -9.68
N HIS A 63 1.22 13.60 -8.56
CA HIS A 63 1.50 14.06 -7.19
C HIS A 63 2.23 12.99 -6.35
N ALA A 64 2.56 11.86 -6.97
CA ALA A 64 3.25 10.77 -6.29
C ALA A 64 4.75 11.01 -6.23
N SER A 65 5.37 10.69 -5.08
CA SER A 65 6.81 10.53 -4.95
C SER A 65 7.31 9.24 -5.61
N LEU A 66 6.45 8.21 -5.63
CA LEU A 66 6.71 6.93 -6.27
C LEU A 66 5.45 6.40 -6.96
N TRP A 67 5.59 6.01 -8.21
CA TRP A 67 4.56 5.27 -8.94
C TRP A 67 5.02 3.86 -9.26
N LEU A 68 4.34 2.88 -8.71
CA LEU A 68 4.51 1.47 -9.06
C LEU A 68 3.41 1.07 -10.04
N ARG A 69 3.82 0.55 -11.18
CA ARG A 69 2.91 0.17 -12.26
C ARG A 69 2.84 -1.34 -12.44
N PRO A 70 2.01 -2.05 -11.66
CA PRO A 70 1.87 -3.49 -11.81
C PRO A 70 1.20 -3.84 -13.13
N LYS A 71 1.53 -4.99 -13.69
CA LYS A 71 0.76 -5.58 -14.77
C LYS A 71 -0.61 -5.97 -14.21
N PRO A 72 -1.71 -5.76 -14.94
CA PRO A 72 -3.04 -6.17 -14.46
C PRO A 72 -3.06 -7.62 -13.96
N GLY A 73 -3.64 -7.83 -12.77
CA GLY A 73 -3.73 -9.15 -12.15
C GLY A 73 -2.49 -9.59 -11.36
N THR A 74 -1.48 -8.72 -11.18
CA THR A 74 -0.27 -9.05 -10.40
C THR A 74 -0.15 -8.31 -9.07
N ASP A 75 -1.22 -7.66 -8.62
CA ASP A 75 -1.26 -6.91 -7.36
C ASP A 75 -0.90 -7.77 -6.15
N ALA A 76 -1.38 -9.02 -6.14
CA ALA A 76 -1.07 -9.97 -5.08
C ALA A 76 0.44 -10.28 -4.99
N ALA A 77 1.13 -10.40 -6.13
CA ALA A 77 2.57 -10.64 -6.14
C ALA A 77 3.34 -9.42 -5.59
N LEU A 78 2.90 -8.20 -5.93
CA LEU A 78 3.48 -6.99 -5.38
C LEU A 78 3.24 -6.89 -3.86
N ALA A 79 2.03 -7.18 -3.39
CA ALA A 79 1.71 -7.19 -1.95
C ALA A 79 2.56 -8.23 -1.20
N MET A 80 2.74 -9.44 -1.76
CA MET A 80 3.61 -10.47 -1.18
C MET A 80 5.08 -10.00 -1.11
N ALA A 81 5.57 -9.29 -2.12
CA ALA A 81 6.94 -8.75 -2.10
C ALA A 81 7.11 -7.65 -1.03
N MET A 82 6.09 -6.80 -0.84
CA MET A 82 6.12 -5.81 0.23
C MET A 82 6.14 -6.47 1.62
N MET A 83 5.29 -7.50 1.82
CA MET A 83 5.26 -8.29 3.06
C MET A 83 6.58 -9.04 3.27
N HIS A 84 7.21 -9.57 2.22
CA HIS A 84 8.52 -10.20 2.28
C HIS A 84 9.55 -9.26 2.92
N VAL A 85 9.66 -8.02 2.43
CA VAL A 85 10.60 -7.03 2.99
C VAL A 85 10.28 -6.70 4.44
N LEU A 86 9.00 -6.46 4.76
CA LEU A 86 8.59 -6.11 6.13
C LEU A 86 8.91 -7.23 7.12
N ILE A 87 8.74 -8.49 6.72
CA ILE A 87 9.01 -9.64 7.58
C ILE A 87 10.52 -9.91 7.67
N GLU A 88 11.24 -9.86 6.58
CA GLU A 88 12.69 -10.13 6.55
C GLU A 88 13.49 -9.07 7.30
N GLU A 89 13.06 -7.80 7.24
CA GLU A 89 13.67 -6.69 7.96
C GLU A 89 13.07 -6.47 9.36
N GLU A 90 12.18 -7.37 9.82
CA GLU A 90 11.50 -7.30 11.12
C GLU A 90 10.78 -5.95 11.37
N ARG A 91 10.28 -5.32 10.29
CA ARG A 91 9.58 -4.02 10.33
C ARG A 91 8.08 -4.16 10.59
N TYR A 92 7.71 -4.94 11.59
CA TYR A 92 6.31 -5.13 12.00
C TYR A 92 6.20 -5.13 13.53
N ASP A 93 5.01 -4.89 14.04
CA ASP A 93 4.75 -4.93 15.48
C ASP A 93 4.63 -6.40 15.95
N HIS A 94 5.70 -6.90 16.57
CA HIS A 94 5.78 -8.26 17.08
C HIS A 94 4.69 -8.56 18.11
N ALA A 95 4.42 -7.62 19.04
CA ALA A 95 3.42 -7.81 20.09
C ALA A 95 2.00 -7.86 19.50
N PHE A 96 1.73 -7.05 18.50
CA PHE A 96 0.47 -7.11 17.77
C PHE A 96 0.32 -8.42 17.01
N VAL A 97 1.35 -8.84 16.29
CA VAL A 97 1.33 -10.08 15.50
C VAL A 97 1.09 -11.28 16.41
N GLU A 98 1.83 -11.40 17.50
CA GLU A 98 1.70 -12.51 18.45
C GLU A 98 0.30 -12.57 19.10
N ARG A 99 -0.26 -11.42 19.44
CA ARG A 99 -1.52 -11.35 20.19
C ARG A 99 -2.77 -11.40 19.31
N TRP A 100 -2.71 -10.81 18.09
CA TRP A 100 -3.90 -10.51 17.31
C TRP A 100 -3.95 -11.15 15.93
N THR A 101 -2.91 -11.88 15.51
CA THR A 101 -2.90 -12.52 14.20
C THR A 101 -2.91 -14.05 14.30
N HIS A 102 -3.37 -14.68 13.22
CA HIS A 102 -3.34 -16.12 13.05
C HIS A 102 -2.73 -16.46 11.69
N GLY A 103 -1.89 -17.51 11.61
CA GLY A 103 -1.27 -17.93 10.35
C GLY A 103 -0.08 -17.08 9.91
N PHE A 104 0.55 -16.33 10.81
CA PHE A 104 1.70 -15.48 10.47
C PHE A 104 2.91 -16.30 10.02
N SER A 105 3.18 -17.46 10.63
CA SER A 105 4.28 -18.34 10.25
C SER A 105 4.12 -18.89 8.82
N GLU A 106 2.91 -19.28 8.46
CA GLU A 106 2.59 -19.73 7.10
C GLU A 106 2.75 -18.60 6.07
N LEU A 107 2.33 -17.38 6.45
CA LEU A 107 2.55 -16.19 5.63
C LEU A 107 4.03 -15.92 5.43
N ALA A 108 4.82 -15.95 6.52
CA ALA A 108 6.27 -15.71 6.49
C ALA A 108 6.99 -16.71 5.57
N GLU A 109 6.61 -17.99 5.60
CA GLU A 109 7.14 -18.98 4.66
C GLU A 109 6.69 -18.70 3.22
N ARG A 110 5.42 -18.35 3.03
CA ARG A 110 4.86 -18.10 1.71
C ARG A 110 5.53 -16.92 0.99
N VAL A 111 5.81 -15.83 1.69
CA VAL A 111 6.40 -14.63 1.08
C VAL A 111 7.85 -14.80 0.66
N LYS A 112 8.57 -15.80 1.18
CA LYS A 112 9.96 -16.09 0.76
C LYS A 112 10.09 -16.37 -0.74
N SER A 113 9.04 -16.87 -1.38
CA SER A 113 9.00 -17.09 -2.83
C SER A 113 8.72 -15.83 -3.66
N TYR A 114 8.58 -14.67 -3.01
CA TYR A 114 8.31 -13.38 -3.66
C TYR A 114 9.37 -12.32 -3.34
N PRO A 115 10.66 -12.57 -3.61
CA PRO A 115 11.68 -11.55 -3.37
C PRO A 115 11.44 -10.34 -4.29
N PRO A 116 11.62 -9.10 -3.79
CA PRO A 116 11.33 -7.87 -4.53
C PRO A 116 11.96 -7.81 -5.92
N ALA A 117 13.20 -8.28 -6.06
CA ALA A 117 13.91 -8.30 -7.34
C ALA A 117 13.18 -9.15 -8.40
N ALA A 118 12.69 -10.34 -8.02
CA ALA A 118 11.95 -11.22 -8.94
C ALA A 118 10.60 -10.61 -9.31
N VAL A 119 9.89 -10.04 -8.34
CA VAL A 119 8.57 -9.41 -8.57
C VAL A 119 8.70 -8.16 -9.42
N SER A 120 9.70 -7.32 -9.18
CA SER A 120 9.99 -6.13 -9.97
C SER A 120 10.21 -6.47 -11.44
N TYR A 121 11.01 -7.49 -11.73
CA TYR A 121 11.33 -7.90 -13.09
C TYR A 121 10.13 -8.51 -13.83
N THR A 122 9.32 -9.31 -13.14
CA THR A 122 8.25 -10.11 -13.79
C THR A 122 6.88 -9.44 -13.79
N HIS A 123 6.58 -8.64 -12.78
CA HIS A 123 5.22 -8.14 -12.49
C HIS A 123 5.06 -6.61 -12.58
N LEU A 124 6.15 -5.84 -12.62
CA LEU A 124 6.07 -4.40 -12.85
C LEU A 124 6.33 -4.05 -14.32
N THR A 125 5.69 -2.99 -14.80
CA THR A 125 6.01 -2.40 -16.11
C THR A 125 6.97 -1.23 -15.88
N LEU A 126 8.17 -1.29 -16.50
CA LEU A 126 9.11 -0.18 -16.50
C LEU A 126 8.65 0.93 -17.46
N PRO A 127 8.96 2.21 -17.16
CA PRO A 127 9.71 2.70 -16.03
C PRO A 127 8.83 2.98 -14.80
N THR A 128 9.30 2.56 -13.63
CA THR A 128 8.80 3.08 -12.35
C THR A 128 9.36 4.49 -12.21
N ILE A 129 8.49 5.50 -12.09
CA ILE A 129 8.94 6.89 -11.94
C ILE A 129 9.26 7.11 -10.45
N LEU A 130 10.54 7.25 -10.16
CA LEU A 130 11.01 7.75 -8.87
C LEU A 130 11.21 9.27 -9.05
N ARG A 131 10.46 10.09 -8.31
CA ARG A 131 10.75 11.51 -8.17
C ARG A 131 11.60 11.69 -6.91
N VAL A 132 12.83 12.09 -7.10
CA VAL A 132 13.73 12.52 -6.03
C VAL A 132 13.43 13.98 -5.71
#